data_17d81e96c45cb461bb55d9992f895880
#
_entry.id   17d81e96c45cb461bb55d9992f895880
#
_cell.length_a   1.000
_cell.length_b   1.000
_cell.length_c   1.000
_cell.angle_alpha   90.00
_cell.angle_beta   90.00
_cell.angle_gamma   90.00
#
_symmetry.space_group_name_H-M   'P 1'
#
loop_
_entity.id
_entity.type
_entity.pdbx_description
1 polymer ?
#
loop_
_entity_poly.entity_id
_entity_poly.type
_entity_poly.pdbx_seq_one_letter_code
_entity_poly.pdbx_strand_id
1 'polypeptide(L)'
;RWIQYAGLPTLAIFRGDTKFGLNDASEAIAGHAAQVLAFTDFDPAGLFIASQLPRLAGLVLPELDWLRDATIRGKRHDLYEDQIGQCAGMLEAPVQADIARAFRLLRELKAGYAQEWMERAPVRDCSVKSISGSRVSR
;
A
#
# COMPACT_ATOMS: atom_id res chain seq x y z
N ARG A 1 15.46 -7.46 -4.11
CA ARG A 1 14.14 -6.86 -3.98
C ARG A 1 13.04 -7.91 -4.14
N TRP A 2 12.04 -7.86 -3.31
CA TRP A 2 11.01 -8.90 -3.26
C TRP A 2 9.89 -8.70 -4.30
N ILE A 3 9.83 -7.56 -4.92
CA ILE A 3 8.80 -7.24 -5.92
C ILE A 3 9.45 -7.08 -7.28
N GLN A 4 8.80 -7.63 -8.28
CA GLN A 4 9.22 -7.48 -9.67
C GLN A 4 8.01 -7.11 -10.52
N TYR A 5 8.23 -6.27 -11.49
CA TYR A 5 7.20 -5.82 -12.43
C TYR A 5 7.60 -6.25 -13.83
N ALA A 6 7.42 -7.52 -14.09
CA ALA A 6 7.85 -8.10 -15.36
C ALA A 6 7.07 -7.51 -16.53
N GLY A 7 7.78 -7.08 -17.53
CA GLY A 7 7.20 -6.67 -18.79
C GLY A 7 6.51 -5.31 -18.80
N LEU A 8 6.57 -4.55 -17.70
CA LEU A 8 5.93 -3.25 -17.65
C LEU A 8 6.94 -2.15 -17.38
N PRO A 9 6.88 -1.04 -18.12
CA PRO A 9 7.66 0.14 -17.75
C PRO A 9 7.18 0.65 -16.40
N THR A 10 8.11 0.90 -15.50
CA THR A 10 7.75 1.32 -14.14
C THR A 10 8.60 2.51 -13.74
N LEU A 11 7.94 3.58 -13.33
CA LEU A 11 8.59 4.73 -12.73
C LEU A 11 8.27 4.71 -11.25
N ALA A 12 9.32 4.64 -10.43
CA ALA A 12 9.15 4.71 -8.99
C ALA A 12 9.33 6.15 -8.54
N ILE A 13 8.36 6.67 -7.82
CA ILE A 13 8.40 8.02 -7.30
C ILE A 13 8.35 7.95 -5.78
N PHE A 14 9.36 8.54 -5.14
CA PHE A 14 9.35 8.70 -3.70
C PHE A 14 8.47 9.90 -3.37
N ARG A 15 7.39 9.63 -2.65
CA ARG A 15 6.43 10.69 -2.34
C ARG A 15 7.02 11.74 -1.38
N GLY A 16 8.03 11.36 -0.61
CA GLY A 16 8.62 12.24 0.37
C GLY A 16 8.00 12.08 1.75
N ASP A 17 8.51 12.85 2.67
CA ASP A 17 8.01 12.88 4.04
C ASP A 17 7.80 14.35 4.43
N THR A 18 7.62 14.61 5.70
CA THR A 18 7.40 15.97 6.19
C THR A 18 8.57 16.91 5.93
N LYS A 19 9.74 16.34 5.62
CA LYS A 19 10.95 17.11 5.35
C LYS A 19 11.19 17.36 3.87
N PHE A 20 10.80 16.44 3.00
CA PHE A 20 11.24 16.43 1.61
C PHE A 20 10.07 16.28 0.66
N GLY A 21 9.78 17.29 -0.10
CA GLY A 21 9.15 17.21 -1.38
C GLY A 21 7.79 16.53 -1.52
N LEU A 22 6.95 16.55 -0.50
CA LEU A 22 5.63 15.94 -0.62
C LEU A 22 4.85 16.51 -1.80
N ASN A 23 4.88 17.82 -1.97
CA ASN A 23 4.11 18.48 -3.01
C ASN A 23 4.64 18.16 -4.40
N ASP A 24 5.96 18.14 -4.54
CA ASP A 24 6.58 17.85 -5.84
C ASP A 24 6.21 16.47 -6.32
N ALA A 25 6.29 15.49 -5.45
CA ALA A 25 5.93 14.13 -5.81
C ALA A 25 4.45 14.01 -6.16
N SER A 26 3.59 14.67 -5.39
CA SER A 26 2.14 14.64 -5.63
C SER A 26 1.81 15.28 -6.97
N GLU A 27 2.46 16.39 -7.31
CA GLU A 27 2.25 17.04 -8.60
C GLU A 27 2.71 16.19 -9.76
N ALA A 28 3.86 15.53 -9.60
CA ALA A 28 4.36 14.64 -10.64
C ALA A 28 3.38 13.49 -10.90
N ILE A 29 2.84 12.91 -9.84
CA ILE A 29 1.86 11.83 -9.97
C ILE A 29 0.58 12.35 -10.62
N ALA A 30 0.11 13.51 -10.20
CA ALA A 30 -1.14 14.07 -10.72
C ALA A 30 -1.03 14.40 -12.20
N GLY A 31 0.16 14.80 -12.65
CA GLY A 31 0.38 15.16 -14.05
C GLY A 31 0.48 13.98 -15.00
N HIS A 32 0.59 12.76 -14.48
CA HIS A 32 0.69 11.58 -15.32
C HIS A 32 -0.66 10.92 -15.55
N ALA A 33 -0.88 10.40 -16.75
CA ALA A 33 -2.11 9.69 -17.07
C ALA A 33 -2.08 8.22 -16.67
N ALA A 34 -0.93 7.70 -16.25
CA ALA A 34 -0.77 6.29 -15.96
C ALA A 34 -1.46 5.91 -14.65
N GLN A 35 -1.81 4.64 -14.54
CA GLN A 35 -2.30 4.09 -13.28
C GLN A 35 -1.20 4.09 -12.24
N VAL A 36 -1.60 4.21 -10.98
CA VAL A 36 -0.68 4.32 -9.86
C VAL A 36 -0.82 3.10 -8.96
N LEU A 37 0.31 2.54 -8.56
CA LEU A 37 0.37 1.53 -7.51
C LEU A 37 1.08 2.15 -6.31
N ALA A 38 0.53 1.94 -5.12
CA ALA A 38 1.09 2.52 -3.92
C ALA A 38 1.87 1.47 -3.13
N PHE A 39 3.03 1.85 -2.64
CA PHE A 39 3.82 1.02 -1.75
C PHE A 39 4.10 1.82 -0.49
N THR A 40 3.38 1.50 0.57
CA THR A 40 3.41 2.24 1.83
C THR A 40 3.56 1.27 2.99
N ASP A 41 3.73 1.82 4.19
CA ASP A 41 3.66 1.01 5.40
C ASP A 41 2.30 0.33 5.50
N PHE A 42 2.29 -0.83 6.10
CA PHE A 42 1.05 -1.52 6.42
C PHE A 42 0.58 -1.02 7.79
N ASP A 43 -0.01 0.16 7.80
CA ASP A 43 -0.58 0.78 8.99
C ASP A 43 -1.66 1.79 8.54
N PRO A 44 -2.48 2.29 9.46
CA PRO A 44 -3.57 3.20 9.06
C PRO A 44 -3.11 4.42 8.30
N ALA A 45 -2.01 5.05 8.70
CA ALA A 45 -1.50 6.23 8.01
C ALA A 45 -1.03 5.89 6.60
N GLY A 46 -0.33 4.76 6.44
CA GLY A 46 0.13 4.31 5.12
C GLY A 46 -1.03 4.05 4.17
N LEU A 47 -2.05 3.36 4.66
CA LEU A 47 -3.24 3.11 3.84
C LEU A 47 -3.98 4.39 3.51
N PHE A 48 -4.05 5.34 4.45
CA PHE A 48 -4.67 6.61 4.18
C PHE A 48 -3.91 7.39 3.11
N ILE A 49 -2.59 7.43 3.20
CA ILE A 49 -1.76 8.08 2.19
C ILE A 49 -2.03 7.46 0.82
N ALA A 50 -2.05 6.15 0.75
CA ALA A 50 -2.32 5.45 -0.50
C ALA A 50 -3.69 5.82 -1.06
N SER A 51 -4.70 5.94 -0.20
CA SER A 51 -6.06 6.23 -0.63
C SER A 51 -6.19 7.61 -1.27
N GLN A 52 -5.25 8.50 -1.02
CA GLN A 52 -5.29 9.86 -1.55
C GLN A 52 -4.61 9.99 -2.90
N LEU A 53 -4.00 8.93 -3.41
CA LEU A 53 -3.30 9.01 -4.69
C LEU A 53 -4.29 8.96 -5.85
N PRO A 54 -4.06 9.77 -6.87
CA PRO A 54 -4.94 9.76 -8.05
C PRO A 54 -4.75 8.48 -8.85
N ARG A 55 -5.81 8.01 -9.48
CA ARG A 55 -5.79 6.85 -10.37
C ARG A 55 -5.19 5.61 -9.72
N LEU A 56 -5.40 5.45 -8.43
CA LEU A 56 -4.86 4.32 -7.69
C LEU A 56 -5.46 3.01 -8.21
N ALA A 57 -4.60 2.13 -8.69
CA ALA A 57 -5.01 0.83 -9.22
C ALA A 57 -4.86 -0.28 -8.19
N GLY A 58 -3.97 -0.11 -7.21
CA GLY A 58 -3.80 -1.14 -6.20
C GLY A 58 -2.65 -0.83 -5.25
N LEU A 59 -2.48 -1.70 -4.29
CA LEU A 59 -1.39 -1.65 -3.34
C LEU A 59 -0.33 -2.69 -3.68
N VAL A 60 0.91 -2.31 -3.46
CA VAL A 60 2.03 -3.23 -3.53
C VAL A 60 2.29 -3.72 -2.11
N LEU A 61 1.89 -4.95 -1.83
CA LEU A 61 2.07 -5.58 -0.53
C LEU A 61 2.58 -7.00 -0.73
N PRO A 62 3.28 -7.55 0.27
CA PRO A 62 3.58 -8.97 0.25
C PRO A 62 2.29 -9.80 0.21
N GLU A 63 2.45 -11.08 -0.04
CA GLU A 63 1.32 -11.98 0.01
C GLU A 63 0.68 -11.90 1.41
N LEU A 64 -0.64 -11.83 1.46
CA LEU A 64 -1.33 -11.45 2.69
C LEU A 64 -1.12 -12.44 3.84
N ASP A 65 -1.01 -13.72 3.55
CA ASP A 65 -0.76 -14.71 4.60
C ASP A 65 0.62 -14.50 5.23
N TRP A 66 1.62 -14.21 4.40
CA TRP A 66 2.94 -13.87 4.92
C TRP A 66 2.91 -12.61 5.76
N LEU A 67 2.21 -11.58 5.25
CA LEU A 67 2.11 -10.30 5.95
C LEU A 67 1.39 -10.45 7.29
N ARG A 68 0.35 -11.26 7.32
CA ARG A 68 -0.37 -11.56 8.56
C ARG A 68 0.60 -12.15 9.60
N ASP A 69 1.33 -13.20 9.20
CA ASP A 69 2.23 -13.86 10.11
C ASP A 69 3.36 -12.95 10.58
N ALA A 70 3.91 -12.17 9.67
CA ALA A 70 4.99 -11.24 9.99
C ALA A 70 4.50 -10.14 10.95
N THR A 71 3.29 -9.64 10.73
CA THR A 71 2.69 -8.60 11.58
C THR A 71 2.44 -9.14 12.98
N ILE A 72 1.95 -10.36 13.09
CA ILE A 72 1.71 -10.99 14.38
C ILE A 72 3.04 -11.15 15.13
N ARG A 73 4.08 -11.63 14.44
CA ARG A 73 5.39 -11.82 15.07
C ARG A 73 6.03 -10.50 15.48
N GLY A 74 5.80 -9.46 14.69
CA GLY A 74 6.41 -8.16 14.93
C GLY A 74 5.82 -7.39 16.11
N LYS A 75 4.58 -7.66 16.45
CA LYS A 75 3.90 -7.09 17.62
C LYS A 75 3.93 -5.56 17.67
N ARG A 76 3.89 -4.91 16.52
CA ARG A 76 3.91 -3.45 16.45
C ARG A 76 2.49 -2.89 16.54
N HIS A 77 1.88 -3.06 17.71
CA HIS A 77 0.53 -2.56 17.97
C HIS A 77 0.50 -1.03 17.99
N ASP A 78 1.62 -0.41 18.31
CA ASP A 78 1.75 1.05 18.29
C ASP A 78 1.45 1.62 16.90
N LEU A 79 1.88 0.92 15.85
CA LEU A 79 1.63 1.35 14.48
C LEU A 79 0.15 1.36 14.12
N TYR A 80 -0.67 0.72 14.91
CA TYR A 80 -2.11 0.76 14.72
C TYR A 80 -2.76 1.73 15.70
N GLU A 81 -2.46 1.57 16.97
CA GLU A 81 -3.18 2.28 18.03
C GLU A 81 -2.97 3.78 17.98
N ASP A 82 -1.75 4.20 17.63
CA ASP A 82 -1.44 5.63 17.58
C ASP A 82 -2.09 6.34 16.39
N GLN A 83 -2.51 5.60 15.38
CA GLN A 83 -2.95 6.17 14.11
C GLN A 83 -4.43 5.97 13.82
N ILE A 84 -5.02 4.89 14.37
CA ILE A 84 -6.36 4.47 13.92
C ILE A 84 -7.43 5.53 14.19
N GLY A 85 -7.31 6.25 15.29
CA GLY A 85 -8.28 7.27 15.64
C GLY A 85 -8.40 8.38 14.60
N GLN A 86 -7.32 8.67 13.89
CA GLN A 86 -7.31 9.74 12.88
C GLN A 86 -7.72 9.24 11.50
N CYS A 87 -7.57 7.96 11.24
CA CYS A 87 -7.70 7.43 9.89
C CYS A 87 -8.95 6.57 9.67
N ALA A 88 -9.52 6.01 10.73
CA ALA A 88 -10.56 5.00 10.59
C ALA A 88 -11.74 5.47 9.76
N GLY A 89 -12.25 6.66 10.06
CA GLY A 89 -13.42 7.16 9.34
C GLY A 89 -13.20 7.31 7.84
N MET A 90 -12.00 7.70 7.46
CA MET A 90 -11.67 7.88 6.05
C MET A 90 -11.43 6.54 5.35
N LEU A 91 -10.95 5.56 6.08
CA LEU A 91 -10.70 4.24 5.50
C LEU A 91 -11.95 3.37 5.49
N GLU A 92 -12.96 3.73 6.26
CA GLU A 92 -14.25 3.05 6.23
C GLU A 92 -15.15 3.57 5.12
N ALA A 93 -14.87 4.74 4.59
CA ALA A 93 -15.58 5.24 3.42
C ALA A 93 -15.22 4.37 2.20
N PRO A 94 -15.99 4.46 1.12
CA PRO A 94 -15.64 3.70 -0.08
C PRO A 94 -14.24 4.04 -0.55
N VAL A 95 -13.39 3.02 -0.61
CA VAL A 95 -12.00 3.16 -1.04
C VAL A 95 -11.67 2.07 -2.05
N GLN A 96 -10.50 2.16 -2.66
CA GLN A 96 -10.03 1.18 -3.61
C GLN A 96 -9.96 -0.22 -2.95
N ALA A 97 -10.25 -1.25 -3.74
CA ALA A 97 -10.47 -2.61 -3.21
C ALA A 97 -9.28 -3.18 -2.44
N ASP A 98 -8.06 -2.91 -2.90
CA ASP A 98 -6.87 -3.41 -2.20
C ASP A 98 -6.73 -2.74 -0.84
N ILE A 99 -7.05 -1.45 -0.78
CA ILE A 99 -7.03 -0.71 0.49
C ILE A 99 -8.05 -1.29 1.45
N ALA A 100 -9.25 -1.57 0.95
CA ALA A 100 -10.30 -2.14 1.79
C ALA A 100 -9.87 -3.49 2.38
N ARG A 101 -9.24 -4.33 1.55
CA ARG A 101 -8.75 -5.63 2.01
C ARG A 101 -7.65 -5.50 3.05
N ALA A 102 -6.69 -4.61 2.79
CA ALA A 102 -5.59 -4.37 3.71
C ALA A 102 -6.10 -3.80 5.04
N PHE A 103 -7.05 -2.88 4.97
CA PHE A 103 -7.60 -2.28 6.17
C PHE A 103 -8.35 -3.31 7.02
N ARG A 104 -9.06 -4.22 6.38
CA ARG A 104 -9.77 -5.28 7.10
C ARG A 104 -8.78 -6.15 7.89
N LEU A 105 -7.68 -6.52 7.25
CA LEU A 105 -6.64 -7.30 7.92
C LEU A 105 -6.00 -6.49 9.06
N LEU A 106 -5.72 -5.22 8.82
CA LEU A 106 -5.13 -4.35 9.81
C LEU A 106 -6.02 -4.25 11.06
N ARG A 107 -7.33 -4.09 10.86
CA ARG A 107 -8.29 -4.01 11.97
C ARG A 107 -8.35 -5.33 12.74
N GLU A 108 -8.24 -6.42 12.05
CA GLU A 108 -8.23 -7.73 12.69
C GLU A 108 -7.00 -7.92 13.58
N LEU A 109 -5.83 -7.52 13.07
CA LEU A 109 -4.57 -7.73 13.78
C LEU A 109 -4.27 -6.66 14.82
N LYS A 110 -4.79 -5.46 14.62
CA LYS A 110 -4.54 -4.28 15.48
C LYS A 110 -3.04 -4.03 15.68
N ALA A 111 -2.29 -4.24 14.61
CA ALA A 111 -0.85 -4.05 14.57
C ALA A 111 -0.45 -3.73 13.14
N GLY A 112 0.65 -3.04 12.97
CA GLY A 112 1.16 -2.68 11.66
C GLY A 112 2.49 -3.34 11.33
N TYR A 113 2.99 -3.06 10.13
CA TYR A 113 4.26 -3.60 9.67
C TYR A 113 4.94 -2.56 8.78
N ALA A 114 6.18 -2.23 9.10
CA ALA A 114 6.90 -1.19 8.39
C ALA A 114 7.33 -1.65 7.01
N GLN A 115 7.28 -0.73 6.08
CA GLN A 115 7.57 -0.98 4.67
C GLN A 115 8.97 -1.56 4.46
N GLU A 116 9.96 -1.04 5.16
CA GLU A 116 11.33 -1.48 4.99
C GLU A 116 11.56 -2.92 5.43
N TRP A 117 10.70 -3.47 6.26
CA TRP A 117 10.80 -4.86 6.69
C TRP A 117 10.15 -5.82 5.71
N MET A 118 9.37 -5.29 4.77
CA MET A 118 8.70 -6.12 3.77
C MET A 118 9.68 -6.76 2.79
N GLU A 119 10.92 -6.26 2.74
CA GLU A 119 11.92 -6.90 1.90
C GLU A 119 12.26 -8.33 2.35
N ARG A 120 11.85 -8.71 3.54
CA ARG A 120 12.02 -10.07 4.04
C ARG A 120 11.02 -11.05 3.42
N ALA A 121 10.03 -10.54 2.73
CA ALA A 121 9.01 -11.38 2.11
C ALA A 121 9.59 -12.14 0.91
N PRO A 122 9.05 -13.31 0.60
CA PRO A 122 9.43 -14.01 -0.62
C PRO A 122 9.15 -13.15 -1.84
N VAL A 123 9.99 -13.27 -2.84
CA VAL A 123 9.81 -12.55 -4.09
C VAL A 123 8.50 -13.00 -4.74
N ARG A 124 7.72 -12.02 -5.20
CA ARG A 124 6.51 -12.31 -5.94
C ARG A 124 6.43 -11.36 -7.12
N ASP A 125 5.79 -11.82 -8.16
CA ASP A 125 5.56 -11.02 -9.34
C ASP A 125 4.25 -10.24 -9.15
N CYS A 126 4.40 -8.94 -9.03
CA CYS A 126 3.26 -8.04 -8.87
C CYS A 126 2.87 -7.38 -10.18
N SER A 127 3.21 -8.02 -11.29
CA SER A 127 2.99 -7.45 -12.58
C SER A 127 1.50 -7.26 -12.87
N VAL A 128 1.17 -7.36 -14.06
CA VAL A 128 -0.13 -7.04 -14.61
C VAL A 128 -1.31 -7.50 -13.79
N LYS A 129 -1.15 -8.56 -13.03
CA LYS A 129 -2.28 -9.16 -12.35
C LYS A 129 -3.00 -8.20 -11.42
N SER A 130 -2.25 -7.40 -10.70
CA SER A 130 -2.86 -6.41 -9.80
C SER A 130 -3.53 -5.29 -10.57
N ILE A 131 -2.95 -4.91 -11.70
CA ILE A 131 -3.45 -3.78 -12.46
C ILE A 131 -4.65 -4.16 -13.29
N SER A 132 -4.64 -5.37 -13.82
CA SER A 132 -5.63 -5.80 -14.78
C SER A 132 -6.59 -6.82 -14.22
N GLY A 133 -6.81 -6.77 -12.92
CA GLY A 133 -7.74 -7.69 -12.30
C GLY A 133 -9.10 -7.69 -12.96
N SER A 134 -9.52 -6.54 -13.44
CA SER A 134 -10.81 -6.43 -14.09
C SER A 134 -10.87 -7.16 -15.41
N ARG A 135 -9.76 -7.38 -16.08
CA ARG A 135 -9.78 -8.03 -17.36
C ARG A 135 -9.67 -9.51 -17.30
N VAL A 136 -9.42 -10.01 -16.16
CA VAL A 136 -9.23 -11.44 -16.01
C VAL A 136 -10.45 -12.22 -16.40
N SER A 137 -11.54 -11.56 -16.46
CA SER A 137 -12.79 -12.22 -16.79
C SER A 137 -12.83 -12.81 -18.18
N ARG A 138 -11.87 -12.52 -19.04
CA ARG A 138 -11.94 -13.02 -20.33
C ARG A 138 -11.74 -14.43 -20.50
#